data_b40db67d6a265c7d9438080a87d92785
#
_entry.id   b40db67d6a265c7d9438080a87d92785
#
_cell.length_a   1.000
_cell.length_b   1.000
_cell.length_c   1.000
_cell.angle_alpha   90.00
_cell.angle_beta   90.00
_cell.angle_gamma   90.00
#
_symmetry.space_group_name_H-M   'P 1'
#
loop_
_entity.id
_entity.type
_entity.pdbx_description
1 polymer ?
#
loop_
_entity_poly.entity_id
_entity_poly.type
_entity_poly.pdbx_seq_one_letter_code
_entity_poly.pdbx_strand_id
1 'polypeptide(L)'
;MSEKKFNIFQVAGIWKSEEIHTSVIAELINPKSEFHDKGADFLDKFLQMEKIGVELTGEKPEDAVVETEVPTSQGRRIDMVISTKNLYLPFEVKIWAGDQDAQLRHYYEFAKSQGKEVTAIYYLTPDGHEPSEQSRGYLGDAVRLLSFKADILPWLKECMDTLDIRIHSDVWEIMRQMYDNIQGGSDTQVRSGVQLRCFSKWEKTDVLDAIYQKLSLSYDIPWTECTPTYMTFTLNKMEFGTASLEFALRLKKERVKKEREGRAEYEDRVRLHLICGLTQEDGKPDYAAAGSYISKNPEDFEMLRANTFEKIGFEVKSGKATWDWLPEKVCFDDAGKCCCWIKKNFKGLLSQKSKSDTL
;
A
#
# COMPACT_ATOMS: atom_id res chain seq x y z
N MET A 1 -20.86 5.97 -21.03
CA MET A 1 -19.99 5.28 -20.07
C MET A 1 -18.60 5.22 -20.70
N SER A 2 -17.57 5.85 -20.15
CA SER A 2 -16.21 5.65 -20.65
C SER A 2 -15.80 4.21 -20.36
N GLU A 3 -15.38 3.48 -21.40
CA GLU A 3 -14.82 2.15 -21.22
C GLU A 3 -13.66 2.21 -20.22
N LYS A 4 -13.78 1.46 -19.12
CA LYS A 4 -12.68 1.33 -18.17
C LYS A 4 -11.55 0.53 -18.84
N LYS A 5 -10.43 1.19 -19.13
CA LYS A 5 -9.25 0.52 -19.65
C LYS A 5 -8.55 -0.24 -18.53
N PHE A 6 -7.95 -1.36 -18.87
CA PHE A 6 -7.08 -2.11 -17.95
C PHE A 6 -5.94 -1.18 -17.46
N ASN A 7 -5.69 -1.20 -16.14
CA ASN A 7 -4.60 -0.45 -15.53
C ASN A 7 -3.95 -1.30 -14.43
N ILE A 8 -2.69 -1.68 -14.63
CA ILE A 8 -1.97 -2.58 -13.72
C ILE A 8 -1.82 -1.99 -12.32
N PHE A 9 -1.61 -0.67 -12.19
CA PHE A 9 -1.47 -0.01 -10.89
C PHE A 9 -2.74 -0.14 -10.05
N GLN A 10 -3.91 -0.13 -10.70
CA GLN A 10 -5.20 -0.30 -10.05
C GLN A 10 -5.52 -1.77 -9.79
N VAL A 11 -5.33 -2.64 -10.79
CA VAL A 11 -5.67 -4.07 -10.70
C VAL A 11 -4.76 -4.77 -9.68
N ALA A 12 -3.46 -4.45 -9.66
CA ALA A 12 -2.52 -4.98 -8.68
C ALA A 12 -2.62 -4.29 -7.30
N GLY A 13 -3.42 -3.21 -7.18
CA GLY A 13 -3.55 -2.45 -5.93
C GLY A 13 -2.31 -1.65 -5.54
N ILE A 14 -1.39 -1.44 -6.46
CA ILE A 14 -0.11 -0.73 -6.24
C ILE A 14 -0.18 0.76 -6.56
N TRP A 15 -1.37 1.27 -6.80
CA TRP A 15 -1.63 2.64 -7.25
C TRP A 15 -1.18 3.75 -6.28
N LYS A 16 -0.88 3.41 -5.02
CA LYS A 16 -0.33 4.29 -3.99
C LYS A 16 1.06 3.87 -3.52
N SER A 17 1.70 2.92 -4.16
CA SER A 17 3.03 2.45 -3.77
C SER A 17 4.08 3.47 -4.19
N GLU A 18 4.72 4.11 -3.20
CA GLU A 18 5.84 5.03 -3.41
C GLU A 18 6.98 4.32 -4.16
N GLU A 19 7.37 3.14 -3.68
CA GLU A 19 8.43 2.32 -4.26
C GLU A 19 8.18 1.96 -5.74
N ILE A 20 6.95 1.52 -6.07
CA ILE A 20 6.63 1.14 -7.46
C ILE A 20 6.62 2.35 -8.39
N HIS A 21 6.03 3.48 -7.97
CA HIS A 21 6.04 4.68 -8.79
C HIS A 21 7.45 5.22 -9.00
N THR A 22 8.26 5.21 -7.94
CA THR A 22 9.67 5.59 -7.99
C THR A 22 10.45 4.68 -8.93
N SER A 23 10.28 3.36 -8.82
CA SER A 23 10.96 2.38 -9.69
C SER A 23 10.56 2.53 -11.15
N VAL A 24 9.28 2.80 -11.45
CA VAL A 24 8.84 3.03 -12.84
C VAL A 24 9.44 4.33 -13.39
N ILE A 25 9.44 5.43 -12.62
CA ILE A 25 10.08 6.68 -13.05
C ILE A 25 11.57 6.45 -13.28
N ALA A 26 12.26 5.82 -12.32
CA ALA A 26 13.69 5.54 -12.40
C ALA A 26 14.03 4.70 -13.64
N GLU A 27 13.25 3.67 -13.95
CA GLU A 27 13.46 2.85 -15.13
C GLU A 27 13.24 3.62 -16.43
N LEU A 28 12.18 4.45 -16.49
CA LEU A 28 11.91 5.29 -17.66
C LEU A 28 13.04 6.26 -17.97
N ILE A 29 13.68 6.85 -16.95
CA ILE A 29 14.80 7.79 -17.11
C ILE A 29 16.17 7.13 -17.05
N ASN A 30 16.26 5.79 -16.97
CA ASN A 30 17.53 5.08 -16.91
C ASN A 30 18.19 5.02 -18.28
N PRO A 31 19.32 5.70 -18.53
CA PRO A 31 20.00 5.64 -19.82
C PRO A 31 20.56 4.26 -20.17
N LYS A 32 20.65 3.39 -19.15
CA LYS A 32 21.17 2.03 -19.28
C LYS A 32 20.08 0.98 -19.13
N SER A 33 18.81 1.36 -19.40
CA SER A 33 17.69 0.43 -19.37
C SER A 33 17.92 -0.74 -20.31
N GLU A 34 17.62 -1.95 -19.83
CA GLU A 34 17.59 -3.16 -20.65
C GLU A 34 16.22 -3.34 -21.35
N PHE A 35 15.23 -2.55 -20.97
CA PHE A 35 13.85 -2.66 -21.44
C PHE A 35 13.50 -1.68 -22.56
N HIS A 36 14.24 -0.57 -22.70
CA HIS A 36 14.03 0.42 -23.76
C HIS A 36 15.28 1.28 -24.02
N ASP A 37 15.33 1.92 -25.19
CA ASP A 37 16.44 2.76 -25.65
C ASP A 37 16.19 4.27 -25.47
N LYS A 38 15.14 4.67 -24.72
CA LYS A 38 14.70 6.07 -24.55
C LYS A 38 15.13 6.71 -23.23
N GLY A 39 15.85 5.99 -22.38
CA GLY A 39 16.18 6.47 -21.04
C GLY A 39 16.95 7.79 -21.03
N ALA A 40 17.92 7.97 -21.93
CA ALA A 40 18.66 9.23 -22.04
C ALA A 40 17.78 10.41 -22.49
N ASP A 41 16.91 10.19 -23.48
CA ASP A 41 15.97 11.21 -23.98
C ASP A 41 14.97 11.61 -22.88
N PHE A 42 14.46 10.63 -22.13
CA PHE A 42 13.52 10.87 -21.05
C PHE A 42 14.18 11.51 -19.84
N LEU A 43 15.41 11.15 -19.53
CA LEU A 43 16.20 11.80 -18.49
C LEU A 43 16.48 13.26 -18.80
N ASP A 44 16.86 13.59 -20.04
CA ASP A 44 17.11 14.97 -20.45
C ASP A 44 15.85 15.83 -20.23
N LYS A 45 14.68 15.36 -20.69
CA LYS A 45 13.40 16.02 -20.44
C LYS A 45 13.04 16.14 -18.96
N PHE A 46 13.37 15.11 -18.17
CA PHE A 46 13.11 15.11 -16.72
C PHE A 46 13.96 16.17 -16.02
N LEU A 47 15.24 16.29 -16.38
CA LEU A 47 16.13 17.30 -15.80
C LEU A 47 15.78 18.73 -16.24
N GLN A 48 15.18 18.90 -17.43
CA GLN A 48 14.74 20.20 -17.95
C GLN A 48 13.40 20.68 -17.35
N MET A 49 12.69 19.85 -16.58
CA MET A 49 11.49 20.34 -15.88
C MET A 49 11.81 21.60 -15.07
N GLU A 50 10.96 22.62 -15.13
CA GLU A 50 11.18 23.97 -14.54
C GLU A 50 11.68 23.91 -13.09
N LYS A 51 11.10 23.02 -12.28
CA LYS A 51 11.46 22.90 -10.86
C LYS A 51 12.75 22.11 -10.61
N ILE A 52 13.19 21.31 -11.56
CA ILE A 52 14.49 20.64 -11.51
C ILE A 52 15.55 21.56 -12.08
N GLY A 53 15.39 21.97 -13.33
CA GLY A 53 16.21 23.01 -13.97
C GLY A 53 17.70 22.72 -13.93
N VAL A 54 18.08 21.47 -14.17
CA VAL A 54 19.48 21.02 -14.13
C VAL A 54 19.99 20.79 -15.54
N GLU A 55 21.02 21.52 -15.91
CA GLU A 55 21.75 21.31 -17.17
C GLU A 55 23.00 20.48 -16.91
N LEU A 56 23.18 19.43 -17.70
CA LEU A 56 24.37 18.59 -17.66
C LEU A 56 25.54 19.26 -18.39
N THR A 57 26.15 20.26 -17.76
CA THR A 57 27.24 21.04 -18.38
C THR A 57 28.48 20.16 -18.60
N GLY A 58 28.80 19.84 -19.86
CA GLY A 58 29.95 19.03 -20.24
C GLY A 58 29.79 17.53 -19.94
N GLU A 59 28.60 17.09 -19.55
CA GLU A 59 28.25 15.69 -19.35
C GLU A 59 27.07 15.33 -20.27
N LYS A 60 26.84 14.04 -20.47
CA LYS A 60 25.75 13.56 -21.32
C LYS A 60 24.74 12.77 -20.49
N PRO A 61 23.45 12.81 -20.85
CA PRO A 61 22.44 12.00 -20.17
C PRO A 61 22.79 10.50 -20.16
N GLU A 62 23.45 9.98 -21.20
CA GLU A 62 23.86 8.59 -21.32
C GLU A 62 24.88 8.16 -20.25
N ASP A 63 25.63 9.11 -19.69
CA ASP A 63 26.66 8.84 -18.66
C ASP A 63 26.07 8.84 -17.25
N ALA A 64 24.81 9.26 -17.08
CA ALA A 64 24.15 9.30 -15.79
C ALA A 64 23.86 7.89 -15.26
N VAL A 65 23.78 7.80 -13.94
CA VAL A 65 23.36 6.61 -13.21
C VAL A 65 22.11 6.96 -12.41
N VAL A 66 21.08 6.15 -12.57
CA VAL A 66 19.83 6.26 -11.84
C VAL A 66 19.70 5.05 -10.93
N GLU A 67 19.55 5.29 -9.63
CA GLU A 67 19.46 4.26 -8.60
C GLU A 67 18.24 4.50 -7.72
N THR A 68 17.62 3.42 -7.25
CA THR A 68 16.53 3.47 -6.29
C THR A 68 16.94 2.85 -4.96
N GLU A 69 16.26 3.21 -3.87
CA GLU A 69 16.47 2.66 -2.53
C GLU A 69 17.95 2.76 -2.08
N VAL A 70 18.61 3.88 -2.36
CA VAL A 70 20.03 4.09 -2.10
C VAL A 70 20.31 4.14 -0.60
N PRO A 71 21.08 3.19 -0.04
CA PRO A 71 21.33 3.14 1.40
C PRO A 71 22.20 4.30 1.87
N THR A 72 21.84 4.88 3.00
CA THR A 72 22.65 5.91 3.66
C THR A 72 23.42 5.35 4.87
N SER A 73 24.43 6.06 5.32
CA SER A 73 25.26 5.67 6.47
C SER A 73 24.45 5.49 7.79
N GLN A 74 23.23 6.01 7.85
CA GLN A 74 22.36 5.92 9.03
C GLN A 74 21.29 4.81 8.93
N GLY A 75 21.43 3.89 7.99
CA GLY A 75 20.49 2.78 7.80
C GLY A 75 19.15 3.21 7.19
N ARG A 76 19.04 4.39 6.60
CA ARG A 76 17.92 4.88 5.79
C ARG A 76 18.21 4.68 4.32
N ARG A 77 17.22 4.86 3.48
CA ARG A 77 17.34 4.76 2.02
C ARG A 77 16.72 5.97 1.36
N ILE A 78 17.41 6.52 0.38
CA ILE A 78 16.89 7.57 -0.49
C ILE A 78 16.09 6.89 -1.60
N ASP A 79 14.87 7.31 -1.84
CA ASP A 79 13.97 6.63 -2.77
C ASP A 79 14.52 6.58 -4.20
N MET A 80 15.10 7.68 -4.69
CA MET A 80 15.76 7.72 -5.99
C MET A 80 16.93 8.70 -5.98
N VAL A 81 17.98 8.36 -6.70
CA VAL A 81 19.14 9.22 -6.94
C VAL A 81 19.46 9.24 -8.43
N ILE A 82 19.64 10.42 -8.97
CA ILE A 82 20.26 10.64 -10.28
C ILE A 82 21.67 11.17 -10.04
N SER A 83 22.68 10.47 -10.50
CA SER A 83 24.06 10.90 -10.33
C SER A 83 24.83 10.89 -11.63
N THR A 84 25.71 11.87 -11.80
CA THR A 84 26.70 11.94 -12.87
C THR A 84 28.10 12.01 -12.27
N LYS A 85 29.11 12.32 -13.06
CA LYS A 85 30.46 12.57 -12.52
C LYS A 85 30.47 13.72 -11.52
N ASN A 86 29.73 14.80 -11.81
CA ASN A 86 29.78 16.04 -11.03
C ASN A 86 28.55 16.26 -10.15
N LEU A 87 27.39 15.68 -10.49
CA LEU A 87 26.11 15.93 -9.84
C LEU A 87 25.63 14.74 -9.00
N TYR A 88 24.89 15.04 -7.94
CA TYR A 88 24.17 14.07 -7.11
C TYR A 88 22.81 14.65 -6.71
N LEU A 89 21.74 14.14 -7.30
CA LEU A 89 20.39 14.65 -7.16
C LEU A 89 19.52 13.65 -6.40
N PRO A 90 19.30 13.83 -5.08
CA PRO A 90 18.46 12.95 -4.28
C PRO A 90 16.99 13.32 -4.40
N PHE A 91 16.13 12.31 -4.50
CA PHE A 91 14.67 12.41 -4.54
C PHE A 91 14.03 11.61 -3.40
N GLU A 92 13.11 12.22 -2.71
CA GLU A 92 12.20 11.58 -1.76
C GLU A 92 10.79 11.64 -2.32
N VAL A 93 10.11 10.51 -2.35
CA VAL A 93 8.77 10.35 -2.91
C VAL A 93 7.77 10.03 -1.81
N LYS A 94 6.70 10.81 -1.72
CA LYS A 94 5.62 10.61 -0.75
C LYS A 94 4.27 10.64 -1.47
N ILE A 95 3.61 9.50 -1.50
CA ILE A 95 2.25 9.40 -2.06
C ILE A 95 1.22 9.26 -0.94
N TRP A 96 1.56 8.50 0.10
CA TRP A 96 0.64 8.18 1.19
C TRP A 96 1.28 8.16 2.57
N ALA A 97 2.57 7.80 2.67
CA ALA A 97 3.26 7.75 3.94
C ALA A 97 3.55 9.15 4.47
N GLY A 98 3.50 9.31 5.79
CA GLY A 98 3.94 10.53 6.46
C GLY A 98 5.47 10.64 6.47
N ASP A 99 5.95 11.86 6.69
CA ASP A 99 7.36 12.14 6.87
C ASP A 99 7.94 11.50 8.14
N GLN A 100 9.24 11.25 8.10
CA GLN A 100 10.02 10.86 9.27
C GLN A 100 10.87 12.03 9.77
N ASP A 101 11.15 12.03 11.08
CA ASP A 101 11.97 13.07 11.70
C ASP A 101 13.34 13.20 11.01
N ALA A 102 13.70 14.44 10.67
CA ALA A 102 14.96 14.80 10.03
C ALA A 102 15.27 14.05 8.71
N GLN A 103 14.26 13.47 8.04
CA GLN A 103 14.46 12.60 6.87
C GLN A 103 15.17 13.34 5.74
N LEU A 104 14.60 14.44 5.28
CA LEU A 104 15.17 15.22 4.16
C LEU A 104 16.53 15.81 4.53
N ARG A 105 16.68 16.28 5.76
CA ARG A 105 17.98 16.78 6.24
C ARG A 105 19.06 15.72 6.15
N HIS A 106 18.81 14.51 6.63
CA HIS A 106 19.78 13.41 6.59
C HIS A 106 20.14 13.02 5.15
N TYR A 107 19.17 13.01 4.26
CA TYR A 107 19.42 12.69 2.85
C TYR A 107 20.24 13.76 2.14
N TYR A 108 19.96 15.03 2.42
CA TYR A 108 20.75 16.14 1.88
C TYR A 108 22.19 16.14 2.39
N GLU A 109 22.38 15.95 3.70
CA GLU A 109 23.71 15.83 4.32
C GLU A 109 24.49 14.64 3.75
N PHE A 110 23.84 13.49 3.59
CA PHE A 110 24.43 12.32 2.94
C PHE A 110 24.81 12.63 1.50
N ALA A 111 23.92 13.23 0.72
CA ALA A 111 24.21 13.62 -0.66
C ALA A 111 25.43 14.55 -0.76
N LYS A 112 25.52 15.56 0.11
CA LYS A 112 26.70 16.46 0.21
C LYS A 112 27.99 15.71 0.52
N SER A 113 27.92 14.64 1.30
CA SER A 113 29.11 13.82 1.63
C SER A 113 29.66 13.01 0.45
N GLN A 114 28.91 12.90 -0.66
CA GLN A 114 29.36 12.18 -1.86
C GLN A 114 30.44 12.93 -2.68
N GLY A 115 30.79 14.17 -2.28
CA GLY A 115 31.81 14.95 -2.96
C GLY A 115 31.41 15.46 -4.35
N LYS A 116 30.12 15.44 -4.66
CA LYS A 116 29.52 15.95 -5.90
C LYS A 116 28.69 17.19 -5.61
N GLU A 117 28.33 17.93 -6.64
CA GLU A 117 27.40 19.03 -6.53
C GLU A 117 26.00 18.52 -6.22
N VAL A 118 25.37 19.08 -5.20
CA VAL A 118 23.97 18.83 -4.83
C VAL A 118 23.24 20.16 -4.94
N THR A 119 22.41 20.31 -5.97
CA THR A 119 21.64 21.54 -6.21
C THR A 119 20.48 21.68 -5.22
N ALA A 120 19.81 20.57 -4.94
CA ALA A 120 18.68 20.48 -4.03
C ALA A 120 18.44 19.05 -3.59
N ILE A 121 17.52 18.85 -2.65
CA ILE A 121 16.79 17.62 -2.45
C ILE A 121 15.38 17.81 -3.02
N TYR A 122 14.95 16.87 -3.84
CA TYR A 122 13.66 16.93 -4.52
C TYR A 122 12.62 16.12 -3.73
N TYR A 123 11.53 16.78 -3.37
CA TYR A 123 10.44 16.18 -2.60
C TYR A 123 9.20 16.07 -3.49
N LEU A 124 8.90 14.85 -3.94
CA LEU A 124 7.83 14.55 -4.89
C LEU A 124 6.59 14.03 -4.18
N THR A 125 5.49 14.77 -4.30
CA THR A 125 4.20 14.43 -3.66
C THR A 125 3.06 14.50 -4.69
N PRO A 126 1.84 14.00 -4.38
CA PRO A 126 0.72 14.05 -5.33
C PRO A 126 0.38 15.45 -5.86
N ASP A 127 0.46 16.44 -5.01
CA ASP A 127 0.05 17.83 -5.27
C ASP A 127 1.15 18.88 -5.07
N GLY A 128 2.34 18.46 -4.68
CA GLY A 128 3.49 19.36 -4.44
C GLY A 128 3.45 20.03 -3.07
N HIS A 129 2.78 19.43 -2.08
CA HIS A 129 2.75 20.00 -0.73
C HIS A 129 4.12 19.97 -0.03
N GLU A 130 4.28 20.85 0.93
CA GLU A 130 5.48 20.96 1.77
C GLU A 130 5.70 19.73 2.65
N PRO A 131 6.96 19.32 2.88
CA PRO A 131 7.26 18.33 3.91
C PRO A 131 7.02 18.92 5.31
N SER A 132 6.90 18.05 6.30
CA SER A 132 6.82 18.49 7.70
C SER A 132 8.07 19.25 8.11
N GLU A 133 7.92 20.21 9.05
CA GLU A 133 9.06 20.97 9.58
C GLU A 133 10.11 20.05 10.21
N GLN A 134 9.67 18.97 10.86
CA GLN A 134 10.55 17.98 11.47
C GLN A 134 11.39 17.23 10.41
N SER A 135 10.81 16.91 9.25
CA SER A 135 11.53 16.26 8.15
C SER A 135 12.48 17.21 7.45
N ARG A 136 12.01 18.43 7.16
CA ARG A 136 12.75 19.47 6.44
C ARG A 136 13.93 20.01 7.24
N GLY A 137 13.73 20.28 8.52
CA GLY A 137 14.72 20.91 9.38
C GLY A 137 15.13 22.29 8.84
N TYR A 138 16.44 22.55 8.79
CA TYR A 138 17.01 23.86 8.37
C TYR A 138 17.14 24.03 6.85
N LEU A 139 16.71 23.07 6.03
CA LEU A 139 17.06 23.05 4.59
C LEU A 139 16.50 24.22 3.77
N GLY A 140 15.40 24.84 4.22
CA GLY A 140 14.85 26.01 3.53
C GLY A 140 14.67 25.76 2.02
N ASP A 141 15.28 26.63 1.22
CA ASP A 141 15.22 26.59 -0.25
C ASP A 141 16.00 25.44 -0.90
N ALA A 142 16.79 24.71 -0.12
CA ALA A 142 17.43 23.49 -0.62
C ALA A 142 16.45 22.33 -0.87
N VAL A 143 15.19 22.44 -0.42
CA VAL A 143 14.11 21.52 -0.78
C VAL A 143 13.35 22.06 -1.98
N ARG A 144 13.29 21.28 -3.05
CA ARG A 144 12.50 21.56 -4.25
C ARG A 144 11.26 20.68 -4.26
N LEU A 145 10.09 21.32 -4.35
CA LEU A 145 8.80 20.64 -4.33
C LEU A 145 8.37 20.23 -5.72
N LEU A 146 8.20 18.96 -5.93
CA LEU A 146 7.67 18.36 -7.16
C LEU A 146 6.27 17.79 -6.92
N SER A 147 5.44 17.84 -7.93
CA SER A 147 4.08 17.31 -7.93
C SER A 147 3.91 16.24 -9.00
N PHE A 148 3.33 15.10 -8.63
CA PHE A 148 2.90 14.13 -9.62
C PHE A 148 1.94 14.75 -10.65
N LYS A 149 0.99 15.58 -10.19
CA LYS A 149 -0.01 16.22 -11.09
C LYS A 149 0.56 17.34 -11.94
N ALA A 150 1.36 18.22 -11.34
CA ALA A 150 1.81 19.43 -12.02
C ALA A 150 3.10 19.24 -12.82
N ASP A 151 3.96 18.29 -12.41
CA ASP A 151 5.29 18.12 -13.00
C ASP A 151 5.42 16.76 -13.71
N ILE A 152 5.07 15.65 -13.05
CA ILE A 152 5.25 14.32 -13.64
C ILE A 152 4.24 14.00 -14.74
N LEU A 153 2.97 14.39 -14.62
CA LEU A 153 1.99 14.17 -15.69
C LEU A 153 2.35 14.85 -17.00
N PRO A 154 2.73 16.18 -17.02
CA PRO A 154 3.19 16.83 -18.25
C PRO A 154 4.43 16.16 -18.84
N TRP A 155 5.42 15.81 -18.00
CA TRP A 155 6.61 15.10 -18.44
C TRP A 155 6.29 13.72 -19.07
N LEU A 156 5.44 12.91 -18.44
CA LEU A 156 4.99 11.63 -19.00
C LEU A 156 4.33 11.82 -20.37
N LYS A 157 3.47 12.85 -20.48
CA LYS A 157 2.79 13.15 -21.73
C LYS A 157 3.78 13.55 -22.82
N GLU A 158 4.72 14.44 -22.51
CA GLU A 158 5.76 14.85 -23.44
C GLU A 158 6.60 13.67 -23.91
N CYS A 159 7.00 12.77 -23.01
CA CYS A 159 7.74 11.56 -23.37
C CYS A 159 6.90 10.64 -24.28
N MET A 160 5.62 10.39 -23.94
CA MET A 160 4.74 9.57 -24.78
C MET A 160 4.56 10.14 -26.19
N ASP A 161 4.49 11.47 -26.32
CA ASP A 161 4.30 12.17 -27.61
C ASP A 161 5.54 12.02 -28.53
N THR A 162 6.72 11.67 -28.00
CA THR A 162 7.96 11.42 -28.75
C THR A 162 8.15 9.97 -29.17
N LEU A 163 7.35 9.03 -28.63
CA LEU A 163 7.49 7.60 -28.93
C LEU A 163 6.85 7.18 -30.25
N ASP A 164 7.57 6.40 -31.03
CA ASP A 164 6.92 5.59 -32.08
C ASP A 164 6.25 4.38 -31.45
N ILE A 165 4.94 4.43 -31.33
CA ILE A 165 4.11 3.40 -30.69
C ILE A 165 4.22 2.03 -31.38
N ARG A 166 4.68 1.98 -32.65
CA ARG A 166 4.88 0.71 -33.36
C ARG A 166 6.12 -0.04 -32.85
N ILE A 167 7.07 0.69 -32.27
CA ILE A 167 8.35 0.16 -31.77
C ILE A 167 8.32 0.05 -30.24
N HIS A 168 7.76 1.07 -29.56
CA HIS A 168 7.80 1.23 -28.12
C HIS A 168 6.40 1.13 -27.49
N SER A 169 5.56 0.20 -27.98
CA SER A 169 4.18 0.05 -27.52
C SER A 169 4.05 -0.31 -26.04
N ASP A 170 4.98 -1.10 -25.52
CA ASP A 170 5.05 -1.53 -24.12
C ASP A 170 5.45 -0.38 -23.19
N VAL A 171 6.46 0.40 -23.54
CA VAL A 171 6.89 1.59 -22.80
C VAL A 171 5.76 2.64 -22.81
N TRP A 172 5.17 2.88 -23.98
CA TRP A 172 4.04 3.79 -24.12
C TRP A 172 2.87 3.36 -23.24
N GLU A 173 2.55 2.07 -23.23
CA GLU A 173 1.41 1.54 -22.47
C GLU A 173 1.65 1.64 -20.95
N ILE A 174 2.84 1.38 -20.45
CA ILE A 174 3.13 1.54 -19.01
C ILE A 174 3.08 3.01 -18.60
N MET A 175 3.60 3.92 -19.43
CA MET A 175 3.51 5.36 -19.19
C MET A 175 2.06 5.85 -19.20
N ARG A 176 1.24 5.38 -20.14
CA ARG A 176 -0.20 5.69 -20.20
C ARG A 176 -0.92 5.19 -18.95
N GLN A 177 -0.64 3.98 -18.50
CA GLN A 177 -1.25 3.43 -17.29
C GLN A 177 -0.85 4.21 -16.04
N MET A 178 0.41 4.62 -15.93
CA MET A 178 0.89 5.47 -14.84
C MET A 178 0.23 6.85 -14.91
N TYR A 179 0.14 7.44 -16.10
CA TYR A 179 -0.54 8.71 -16.34
C TYR A 179 -2.02 8.65 -15.88
N ASP A 180 -2.77 7.65 -16.34
CA ASP A 180 -4.17 7.45 -15.97
C ASP A 180 -4.32 7.23 -14.46
N ASN A 181 -3.38 6.53 -13.83
CA ASN A 181 -3.37 6.30 -12.39
C ASN A 181 -3.17 7.61 -11.60
N ILE A 182 -2.21 8.45 -12.00
CA ILE A 182 -1.95 9.74 -11.35
C ILE A 182 -3.11 10.71 -11.58
N GLN A 183 -3.63 10.78 -12.81
CA GLN A 183 -4.74 11.66 -13.18
C GLN A 183 -6.03 11.30 -12.46
N GLY A 184 -6.32 9.99 -12.32
CA GLY A 184 -7.51 9.46 -11.64
C GLY A 184 -7.41 9.45 -10.11
N GLY A 185 -6.26 9.77 -9.55
CA GLY A 185 -5.89 9.52 -8.15
C GLY A 185 -6.59 10.35 -7.07
N SER A 186 -7.60 11.16 -7.38
CA SER A 186 -8.36 11.88 -6.35
C SER A 186 -9.82 11.46 -6.20
N ASP A 187 -10.47 10.81 -7.18
CA ASP A 187 -11.93 10.70 -7.13
C ASP A 187 -12.56 9.36 -7.55
N THR A 188 -11.80 8.38 -7.97
CA THR A 188 -12.36 7.07 -8.25
C THR A 188 -12.01 6.08 -7.15
N GLN A 189 -12.85 6.00 -6.12
CA GLN A 189 -13.08 4.74 -5.44
C GLN A 189 -13.57 3.74 -6.50
N VAL A 190 -12.65 3.17 -7.27
CA VAL A 190 -12.96 2.00 -8.08
C VAL A 190 -13.16 0.87 -7.09
N ARG A 191 -14.41 0.68 -6.69
CA ARG A 191 -14.90 -0.56 -6.11
C ARG A 191 -14.91 -1.63 -7.22
N SER A 192 -13.77 -1.97 -7.75
CA SER A 192 -13.61 -3.25 -8.43
C SER A 192 -13.22 -4.25 -7.35
N GLY A 193 -13.88 -5.39 -7.31
CA GLY A 193 -13.83 -6.39 -6.25
C GLY A 193 -12.49 -7.10 -6.03
N VAL A 194 -11.36 -6.45 -6.37
CA VAL A 194 -10.01 -6.88 -6.04
C VAL A 194 -9.23 -5.63 -5.66
N GLN A 195 -9.32 -5.24 -4.40
CA GLN A 195 -8.40 -4.24 -3.85
C GLN A 195 -7.20 -4.98 -3.26
N LEU A 196 -6.17 -5.18 -4.08
CA LEU A 196 -4.83 -5.47 -3.58
C LEU A 196 -4.29 -4.19 -2.93
N ARG A 197 -4.64 -3.94 -1.68
CA ARG A 197 -4.03 -2.87 -0.87
C ARG A 197 -2.96 -3.50 0.00
N CYS A 198 -1.80 -2.91 -0.04
CA CYS A 198 -0.65 -3.03 0.86
C CYS A 198 0.60 -3.69 0.30
N PHE A 199 1.26 -3.01 -0.65
CA PHE A 199 2.63 -3.38 -1.01
C PHE A 199 3.72 -2.39 -0.55
N SER A 200 3.41 -1.32 0.15
CA SER A 200 4.44 -0.40 0.61
C SER A 200 4.72 -0.56 2.10
N LYS A 201 5.86 -1.06 2.45
CA LYS A 201 6.46 -1.21 3.79
C LYS A 201 6.40 -2.55 4.48
N TRP A 202 6.20 -3.64 3.76
CA TRP A 202 6.10 -4.90 4.46
C TRP A 202 7.01 -5.98 3.84
N GLU A 203 8.29 -5.86 4.01
CA GLU A 203 9.24 -6.96 3.75
C GLU A 203 8.95 -8.25 4.55
N LYS A 204 7.85 -8.28 5.31
CA LYS A 204 7.41 -9.45 6.10
C LYS A 204 5.90 -9.56 6.24
N THR A 205 5.14 -9.05 5.30
CA THR A 205 3.68 -9.06 5.32
C THR A 205 3.01 -10.15 4.58
N ASP A 206 3.77 -10.94 4.01
CA ASP A 206 3.32 -12.08 3.23
C ASP A 206 2.20 -12.87 3.89
N VAL A 207 2.08 -12.83 5.23
CA VAL A 207 1.11 -13.64 5.96
C VAL A 207 -0.32 -13.12 5.83
N LEU A 208 -0.58 -11.82 6.07
CA LEU A 208 -1.95 -11.27 6.01
C LEU A 208 -2.46 -11.24 4.57
N ASP A 209 -1.63 -10.75 3.65
CA ASP A 209 -1.96 -10.70 2.23
C ASP A 209 -2.10 -12.10 1.64
N ALA A 210 -1.23 -13.02 1.98
CA ALA A 210 -1.33 -14.42 1.55
C ALA A 210 -2.60 -15.10 2.08
N ILE A 211 -3.04 -14.77 3.31
CA ILE A 211 -4.31 -15.24 3.84
C ILE A 211 -5.47 -14.69 3.02
N TYR A 212 -5.49 -13.38 2.81
CA TYR A 212 -6.54 -12.72 2.04
C TYR A 212 -6.61 -13.28 0.61
N GLN A 213 -5.49 -13.31 -0.11
CA GLN A 213 -5.42 -13.85 -1.46
C GLN A 213 -5.94 -15.29 -1.54
N LYS A 214 -5.49 -16.17 -0.64
CA LYS A 214 -5.95 -17.57 -0.61
C LYS A 214 -7.43 -17.71 -0.29
N LEU A 215 -8.01 -16.83 0.52
CA LEU A 215 -9.43 -16.85 0.82
C LEU A 215 -10.25 -16.25 -0.31
N SER A 216 -9.80 -15.12 -0.89
CA SER A 216 -10.49 -14.43 -1.97
C SER A 216 -10.56 -15.20 -3.30
N LEU A 217 -9.70 -16.21 -3.49
CA LEU A 217 -9.80 -17.12 -4.62
C LEU A 217 -11.09 -17.96 -4.62
N SER A 218 -11.63 -18.27 -3.45
CA SER A 218 -12.77 -19.19 -3.30
C SER A 218 -14.02 -18.53 -2.74
N TYR A 219 -13.86 -17.40 -2.07
CA TYR A 219 -14.94 -16.76 -1.33
C TYR A 219 -15.04 -15.28 -1.69
N ASP A 220 -16.26 -14.76 -1.68
CA ASP A 220 -16.52 -13.33 -1.75
C ASP A 220 -16.34 -12.75 -0.34
N ILE A 221 -15.19 -12.12 -0.10
CA ILE A 221 -14.84 -11.50 1.16
C ILE A 221 -14.56 -10.02 0.92
N PRO A 222 -15.59 -9.18 1.01
CA PRO A 222 -15.42 -7.75 0.85
C PRO A 222 -14.51 -7.22 1.95
N TRP A 223 -13.61 -6.38 1.52
CA TRP A 223 -12.61 -5.74 2.37
C TRP A 223 -13.20 -4.53 3.07
N THR A 224 -13.03 -4.42 4.40
CA THR A 224 -13.58 -3.31 5.17
C THR A 224 -12.52 -2.35 5.70
N GLU A 225 -11.39 -2.83 6.18
CA GLU A 225 -10.35 -1.99 6.78
C GLU A 225 -8.98 -2.64 6.71
N CYS A 226 -7.94 -1.86 6.41
CA CYS A 226 -6.56 -2.29 6.53
C CYS A 226 -5.69 -1.21 7.14
N THR A 227 -4.91 -1.62 8.10
CA THR A 227 -3.87 -0.81 8.72
C THR A 227 -2.53 -1.57 8.70
N PRO A 228 -1.41 -0.93 9.03
CA PRO A 228 -0.13 -1.63 9.12
C PRO A 228 -0.10 -2.79 10.13
N THR A 229 -1.03 -2.86 11.07
CA THR A 229 -1.02 -3.85 12.15
C THR A 229 -2.15 -4.86 12.09
N TYR A 230 -3.21 -4.56 11.35
CA TYR A 230 -4.34 -5.48 11.22
C TYR A 230 -5.09 -5.29 9.89
N MET A 231 -5.84 -6.32 9.55
CA MET A 231 -6.71 -6.39 8.40
C MET A 231 -8.08 -6.89 8.85
N THR A 232 -9.13 -6.23 8.40
CA THR A 232 -10.51 -6.64 8.70
C THR A 232 -11.24 -6.87 7.38
N PHE A 233 -11.93 -7.99 7.27
CA PHE A 233 -12.81 -8.28 6.15
C PHE A 233 -14.13 -8.89 6.62
N THR A 234 -15.21 -8.49 5.97
CA THR A 234 -16.55 -8.99 6.26
C THR A 234 -16.68 -10.44 5.82
N LEU A 235 -17.16 -11.29 6.72
CA LEU A 235 -17.50 -12.68 6.40
C LEU A 235 -18.92 -12.78 5.87
N ASN A 236 -19.86 -12.16 6.56
CA ASN A 236 -21.28 -12.16 6.19
C ASN A 236 -22.05 -11.07 6.92
N LYS A 237 -23.20 -10.71 6.35
CA LYS A 237 -24.25 -9.92 7.04
C LYS A 237 -25.45 -10.81 7.26
N MET A 238 -25.99 -10.77 8.46
CA MET A 238 -27.15 -11.58 8.84
C MET A 238 -28.23 -10.72 9.44
N GLU A 239 -29.47 -10.94 8.99
CA GLU A 239 -30.62 -10.24 9.52
C GLU A 239 -31.14 -10.95 10.78
N PHE A 240 -31.33 -10.19 11.84
CA PHE A 240 -31.88 -10.62 13.13
C PHE A 240 -33.01 -9.73 13.52
N GLY A 241 -34.24 -10.21 13.40
CA GLY A 241 -35.41 -9.42 13.68
C GLY A 241 -35.39 -8.09 12.90
N THR A 242 -35.22 -6.97 13.59
CA THR A 242 -35.10 -5.63 12.98
C THR A 242 -33.69 -5.16 12.82
N ALA A 243 -32.69 -5.96 13.19
CA ALA A 243 -31.26 -5.59 13.13
C ALA A 243 -30.49 -6.40 12.10
N SER A 244 -29.54 -5.74 11.44
CA SER A 244 -28.57 -6.39 10.54
C SER A 244 -27.22 -6.43 11.24
N LEU A 245 -26.71 -7.62 11.50
CA LEU A 245 -25.42 -7.86 12.12
C LEU A 245 -24.39 -8.23 11.05
N GLU A 246 -23.27 -7.51 11.03
CA GLU A 246 -22.13 -7.79 10.18
C GLU A 246 -21.06 -8.53 10.97
N PHE A 247 -20.71 -9.73 10.50
CA PHE A 247 -19.61 -10.51 11.04
C PHE A 247 -18.35 -10.26 10.22
N ALA A 248 -17.28 -9.85 10.87
CA ALA A 248 -16.02 -9.61 10.25
C ALA A 248 -14.88 -10.35 10.97
N LEU A 249 -13.90 -10.81 10.20
CA LEU A 249 -12.68 -11.38 10.72
C LEU A 249 -11.58 -10.33 10.69
N ARG A 250 -11.03 -10.04 11.86
CA ARG A 250 -9.86 -9.17 12.01
C ARG A 250 -8.61 -10.01 12.23
N LEU A 251 -7.68 -9.89 11.32
CA LEU A 251 -6.34 -10.46 11.42
C LEU A 251 -5.41 -9.40 11.99
N LYS A 252 -4.87 -9.64 13.17
CA LYS A 252 -3.96 -8.70 13.84
C LYS A 252 -2.56 -9.29 13.92
N LYS A 253 -1.56 -8.50 13.54
CA LYS A 253 -0.17 -8.86 13.73
C LYS A 253 0.24 -8.61 15.17
N GLU A 254 0.77 -9.63 15.83
CA GLU A 254 1.29 -9.54 17.19
C GLU A 254 2.75 -9.96 17.22
N ARG A 255 3.57 -9.20 17.94
CA ARG A 255 4.95 -9.52 18.19
C ARG A 255 5.06 -10.24 19.52
N VAL A 256 5.40 -11.52 19.48
CA VAL A 256 5.53 -12.38 20.67
C VAL A 256 7.00 -12.51 21.04
N LYS A 257 7.32 -12.18 22.29
CA LYS A 257 8.66 -12.40 22.84
C LYS A 257 8.85 -13.88 23.16
N LYS A 258 9.89 -14.49 22.59
CA LYS A 258 10.37 -15.81 22.96
C LYS A 258 11.71 -15.69 23.68
N GLU A 259 11.93 -16.49 24.71
CA GLU A 259 13.25 -16.65 25.31
C GLU A 259 13.89 -17.92 24.75
N ARG A 260 14.99 -17.76 24.05
CA ARG A 260 15.81 -18.86 23.58
C ARG A 260 17.24 -18.63 24.04
N GLU A 261 17.78 -19.59 24.80
CA GLU A 261 19.17 -19.57 25.30
C GLU A 261 19.57 -18.26 26.02
N GLY A 262 18.62 -17.68 26.82
CA GLY A 262 18.88 -16.45 27.57
C GLY A 262 18.87 -15.17 26.73
N ARG A 263 18.50 -15.25 25.44
CA ARG A 263 18.30 -14.09 24.56
C ARG A 263 16.83 -13.89 24.22
N ALA A 264 16.40 -12.63 24.18
CA ALA A 264 15.06 -12.28 23.76
C ALA A 264 14.98 -12.34 22.22
N GLU A 265 14.26 -13.32 21.70
CA GLU A 265 13.88 -13.38 20.29
C GLU A 265 12.42 -12.94 20.15
N TYR A 266 12.12 -12.24 19.05
CA TYR A 266 10.77 -11.79 18.76
C TYR A 266 10.26 -12.51 17.50
N GLU A 267 9.06 -13.06 17.60
CA GLU A 267 8.38 -13.71 16.49
C GLU A 267 7.08 -12.96 16.16
N ASP A 268 6.89 -12.66 14.89
CA ASP A 268 5.64 -12.07 14.42
C ASP A 268 4.62 -13.19 14.15
N ARG A 269 3.43 -13.08 14.73
CA ARG A 269 2.32 -14.02 14.56
C ARG A 269 1.07 -13.27 14.14
N VAL A 270 0.16 -13.98 13.48
CA VAL A 270 -1.17 -13.48 13.17
C VAL A 270 -2.16 -14.01 14.19
N ARG A 271 -2.80 -13.09 14.91
CA ARG A 271 -3.92 -13.39 15.78
C ARG A 271 -5.23 -13.09 15.06
N LEU A 272 -6.17 -14.02 15.18
CA LEU A 272 -7.51 -13.86 14.63
C LEU A 272 -8.46 -13.34 15.70
N HIS A 273 -9.30 -12.38 15.31
CA HIS A 273 -10.43 -11.90 16.09
C HIS A 273 -11.67 -11.97 15.22
N LEU A 274 -12.70 -12.64 15.67
CA LEU A 274 -14.03 -12.53 15.09
C LEU A 274 -14.72 -11.35 15.77
N ILE A 275 -15.18 -10.41 14.99
CA ILE A 275 -15.88 -9.22 15.46
C ILE A 275 -17.28 -9.16 14.85
N CYS A 276 -18.21 -8.57 15.57
CA CYS A 276 -19.57 -8.37 15.11
C CYS A 276 -19.93 -6.90 15.25
N GLY A 277 -20.45 -6.29 14.18
CA GLY A 277 -20.94 -4.92 14.13
C GLY A 277 -22.43 -4.87 13.80
N LEU A 278 -23.16 -3.93 14.40
CA LEU A 278 -24.52 -3.59 14.01
C LEU A 278 -24.46 -2.64 12.81
N THR A 279 -25.09 -3.00 11.70
CA THR A 279 -25.10 -2.14 10.51
C THR A 279 -25.94 -0.90 10.77
N GLN A 280 -25.33 0.27 10.64
CA GLN A 280 -25.98 1.58 10.77
C GLN A 280 -26.66 1.99 9.46
N GLU A 281 -27.47 3.06 9.48
CA GLU A 281 -28.13 3.61 8.30
C GLU A 281 -27.15 4.02 7.18
N ASP A 282 -25.91 4.43 7.54
CA ASP A 282 -24.83 4.75 6.60
C ASP A 282 -24.12 3.51 6.04
N GLY A 283 -24.56 2.31 6.42
CA GLY A 283 -24.01 1.03 5.99
C GLY A 283 -22.71 0.62 6.70
N LYS A 284 -22.25 1.36 7.73
CA LYS A 284 -21.04 1.02 8.49
C LYS A 284 -21.39 0.18 9.72
N PRO A 285 -20.49 -0.74 10.13
CA PRO A 285 -20.70 -1.53 11.33
C PRO A 285 -20.35 -0.73 12.60
N ASP A 286 -21.27 -0.67 13.55
CA ASP A 286 -21.03 -0.20 14.91
C ASP A 286 -20.83 -1.40 15.85
N TYR A 287 -19.58 -1.61 16.25
CA TYR A 287 -19.21 -2.74 17.10
C TYR A 287 -19.66 -2.59 18.56
N ALA A 288 -19.81 -1.36 19.06
CA ALA A 288 -20.30 -1.11 20.41
C ALA A 288 -21.83 -1.32 20.49
N ALA A 289 -22.55 -0.87 19.48
CA ALA A 289 -23.99 -1.09 19.37
C ALA A 289 -24.34 -2.58 19.23
N ALA A 290 -23.53 -3.36 18.49
CA ALA A 290 -23.72 -4.80 18.36
C ALA A 290 -23.67 -5.51 19.72
N GLY A 291 -22.72 -5.16 20.57
CA GLY A 291 -22.60 -5.72 21.90
C GLY A 291 -23.83 -5.44 22.76
N SER A 292 -24.34 -4.22 22.73
CA SER A 292 -25.55 -3.83 23.44
C SER A 292 -26.78 -4.55 22.91
N TYR A 293 -26.87 -4.72 21.57
CA TYR A 293 -27.99 -5.44 20.96
C TYR A 293 -28.00 -6.91 21.36
N ILE A 294 -26.89 -7.61 21.27
CA ILE A 294 -26.77 -9.03 21.62
C ILE A 294 -27.08 -9.26 23.10
N SER A 295 -26.62 -8.36 23.99
CA SER A 295 -26.90 -8.46 25.43
C SER A 295 -28.39 -8.31 25.76
N LYS A 296 -29.16 -7.58 24.94
CA LYS A 296 -30.60 -7.39 25.10
C LYS A 296 -31.42 -8.50 24.45
N ASN A 297 -30.87 -9.23 23.49
CA ASN A 297 -31.54 -10.26 22.71
C ASN A 297 -30.72 -11.59 22.73
N PRO A 298 -30.53 -12.19 23.91
CA PRO A 298 -29.69 -13.37 24.08
C PRO A 298 -30.21 -14.61 23.35
N GLU A 299 -31.53 -14.75 23.19
CA GLU A 299 -32.14 -15.90 22.53
C GLU A 299 -31.84 -15.94 21.03
N ASP A 300 -31.90 -14.79 20.35
CA ASP A 300 -31.56 -14.66 18.94
C ASP A 300 -30.09 -15.00 18.72
N PHE A 301 -29.26 -14.62 19.66
CA PHE A 301 -27.84 -14.89 19.60
C PHE A 301 -27.48 -16.36 19.85
N GLU A 302 -28.15 -17.04 20.81
CA GLU A 302 -27.92 -18.48 21.06
C GLU A 302 -28.36 -19.32 19.86
N MET A 303 -29.38 -18.93 19.12
CA MET A 303 -29.78 -19.60 17.88
C MET A 303 -28.74 -19.45 16.80
N LEU A 304 -28.12 -18.27 16.65
CA LEU A 304 -27.01 -18.04 15.75
C LEU A 304 -25.78 -18.88 16.13
N ARG A 305 -25.46 -18.88 17.42
CA ARG A 305 -24.35 -19.64 17.99
C ARG A 305 -24.48 -21.12 17.69
N ALA A 306 -25.64 -21.71 17.95
CA ALA A 306 -25.92 -23.13 17.72
C ALA A 306 -25.72 -23.51 16.25
N ASN A 307 -26.21 -22.68 15.32
CA ASN A 307 -26.17 -22.97 13.88
C ASN A 307 -24.83 -22.69 13.21
N THR A 308 -24.05 -21.75 13.73
CA THR A 308 -22.87 -21.22 13.01
C THR A 308 -21.57 -21.47 13.75
N PHE A 309 -21.60 -21.50 15.10
CA PHE A 309 -20.41 -21.43 15.94
C PHE A 309 -20.29 -22.55 17.00
N GLU A 310 -21.12 -23.58 16.95
CA GLU A 310 -21.19 -24.63 17.97
C GLU A 310 -19.84 -25.30 18.26
N LYS A 311 -18.91 -25.24 17.31
CA LYS A 311 -17.55 -25.84 17.44
C LYS A 311 -16.48 -24.87 17.91
N ILE A 312 -16.78 -23.60 18.02
CA ILE A 312 -15.84 -22.56 18.43
C ILE A 312 -16.29 -22.11 19.81
N GLY A 313 -15.67 -22.56 20.87
CA GLY A 313 -16.05 -22.17 22.23
C GLY A 313 -16.09 -20.66 22.42
N PHE A 314 -17.29 -20.13 22.67
CA PHE A 314 -17.55 -18.71 22.83
C PHE A 314 -17.57 -18.28 24.28
N GLU A 315 -16.87 -17.21 24.62
CA GLU A 315 -17.18 -16.36 25.77
C GLU A 315 -17.48 -14.96 25.29
N VAL A 316 -18.70 -14.48 25.58
CA VAL A 316 -19.09 -13.08 25.41
C VAL A 316 -18.50 -12.27 26.54
N LYS A 317 -17.38 -11.58 26.34
CA LYS A 317 -16.84 -10.63 27.30
C LYS A 317 -17.46 -9.26 27.06
N SER A 318 -18.42 -8.89 27.91
CA SER A 318 -19.03 -7.57 27.89
C SER A 318 -18.04 -6.50 28.39
N GLY A 319 -17.87 -5.42 27.66
CA GLY A 319 -17.33 -4.22 28.28
C GLY A 319 -16.53 -3.24 27.47
N LYS A 320 -16.07 -3.50 26.27
CA LYS A 320 -15.46 -2.48 25.38
C LYS A 320 -15.43 -2.95 23.94
N ALA A 321 -16.09 -2.20 23.09
CA ALA A 321 -15.96 -1.95 21.65
C ALA A 321 -15.57 -3.07 20.66
N THR A 322 -15.02 -4.19 21.07
CA THR A 322 -14.67 -5.32 20.21
C THR A 322 -14.95 -6.61 20.96
N TRP A 323 -15.86 -7.40 20.42
CA TRP A 323 -16.13 -8.75 20.90
C TRP A 323 -15.07 -9.66 20.31
N ASP A 324 -14.12 -10.10 21.14
CA ASP A 324 -13.15 -11.12 20.76
C ASP A 324 -13.78 -12.48 21.04
N TRP A 325 -14.21 -13.14 19.98
CA TRP A 325 -15.00 -14.36 20.04
C TRP A 325 -14.18 -15.62 19.86
N LEU A 326 -12.88 -15.49 19.72
CA LEU A 326 -12.02 -16.62 19.55
C LEU A 326 -11.23 -16.89 20.84
N PRO A 327 -10.95 -18.17 21.15
CA PRO A 327 -10.08 -18.51 22.27
C PRO A 327 -8.77 -17.73 22.18
N GLU A 328 -8.26 -17.24 23.30
CA GLU A 328 -7.06 -16.38 23.40
C GLU A 328 -5.80 -16.91 22.69
N LYS A 329 -5.83 -18.13 22.18
CA LYS A 329 -4.66 -18.84 21.64
C LYS A 329 -4.70 -19.15 20.15
N VAL A 330 -5.65 -18.60 19.39
CA VAL A 330 -5.68 -18.85 17.92
C VAL A 330 -4.70 -17.90 17.25
N CYS A 331 -3.43 -18.32 17.21
CA CYS A 331 -2.35 -17.62 16.54
C CYS A 331 -1.69 -18.54 15.52
N PHE A 332 -1.30 -17.99 14.38
CA PHE A 332 -0.67 -18.70 13.27
C PHE A 332 0.64 -18.05 12.87
N ASP A 333 1.63 -18.90 12.61
CA ASP A 333 2.94 -18.56 12.04
C ASP A 333 2.99 -18.75 10.52
N ASP A 334 1.95 -19.34 9.95
CA ASP A 334 1.87 -19.69 8.53
C ASP A 334 0.47 -19.36 7.95
N ALA A 335 0.47 -18.68 6.78
CA ALA A 335 -0.76 -18.28 6.10
C ALA A 335 -1.63 -19.46 5.65
N GLY A 336 -1.02 -20.58 5.26
CA GLY A 336 -1.74 -21.78 4.84
C GLY A 336 -2.51 -22.42 5.99
N LYS A 337 -1.88 -22.56 7.15
CA LYS A 337 -2.51 -23.09 8.36
C LYS A 337 -3.67 -22.19 8.80
N CYS A 338 -3.46 -20.87 8.76
CA CYS A 338 -4.50 -19.89 9.06
C CYS A 338 -5.70 -20.03 8.12
N CYS A 339 -5.48 -20.04 6.80
CA CYS A 339 -6.53 -20.22 5.80
C CYS A 339 -7.30 -21.55 5.97
N CYS A 340 -6.60 -22.65 6.23
CA CYS A 340 -7.23 -23.95 6.47
C CYS A 340 -8.11 -23.90 7.71
N TRP A 341 -7.65 -23.25 8.77
CA TRP A 341 -8.41 -23.09 9.99
C TRP A 341 -9.66 -22.23 9.78
N ILE A 342 -9.53 -21.08 9.09
CA ILE A 342 -10.66 -20.19 8.74
C ILE A 342 -11.68 -20.96 7.90
N LYS A 343 -11.27 -21.63 6.82
CA LYS A 343 -12.17 -22.41 5.95
C LYS A 343 -12.91 -23.51 6.70
N LYS A 344 -12.25 -24.16 7.64
CA LYS A 344 -12.84 -25.23 8.44
C LYS A 344 -13.89 -24.71 9.42
N ASN A 345 -13.61 -23.60 10.10
CA ASN A 345 -14.40 -23.13 11.22
C ASN A 345 -15.46 -22.08 10.83
N PHE A 346 -15.27 -21.37 9.70
CA PHE A 346 -16.20 -20.34 9.22
C PHE A 346 -16.88 -20.67 7.88
N LYS A 347 -16.90 -21.95 7.49
CA LYS A 347 -17.49 -22.37 6.22
C LYS A 347 -18.92 -21.86 6.02
N GLY A 348 -19.72 -21.80 7.09
CA GLY A 348 -21.11 -21.31 7.05
C GLY A 348 -21.25 -19.78 6.92
N LEU A 349 -20.18 -19.03 7.21
CA LEU A 349 -20.15 -17.56 7.11
C LEU A 349 -19.43 -17.07 5.85
N LEU A 350 -18.70 -17.95 5.15
CA LEU A 350 -17.98 -17.58 3.95
C LEU A 350 -18.90 -17.76 2.73
N SER A 351 -19.26 -16.66 2.09
CA SER A 351 -19.99 -16.69 0.82
C SER A 351 -19.09 -17.21 -0.30
N GLN A 352 -19.49 -18.28 -0.97
CA GLN A 352 -18.74 -18.79 -2.12
C GLN A 352 -18.92 -17.84 -3.31
N LYS A 353 -17.84 -17.59 -4.07
CA LYS A 353 -17.93 -16.90 -5.36
C LYS A 353 -18.85 -17.69 -6.30
N SER A 354 -19.71 -16.98 -7.00
CA SER A 354 -20.49 -17.60 -8.06
C SER A 354 -19.56 -18.10 -9.18
N LYS A 355 -19.90 -19.21 -9.82
CA LYS A 355 -19.09 -19.75 -10.93
C LYS A 355 -19.00 -18.82 -12.14
N SER A 356 -19.79 -17.73 -12.18
CA SER A 356 -19.77 -16.71 -13.23
C SER A 356 -18.61 -15.69 -13.08
N ASP A 357 -17.98 -15.64 -11.91
CA ASP A 357 -16.94 -14.63 -11.64
C ASP A 357 -15.51 -15.17 -11.84
N THR A 358 -15.39 -16.37 -12.42
CA THR A 358 -14.10 -17.08 -12.61
C THR A 358 -13.66 -17.17 -14.08
N LEU A 359 -14.19 -16.30 -14.95
CA LEU A 359 -13.78 -16.20 -16.37
C LEU A 359 -13.08 -14.87 -16.65
#